data_69b44c6e0b5a6a897e1a5c4e9d50ba86
#
_entry.id   69b44c6e0b5a6a897e1a5c4e9d50ba86
#
_cell.length_a   1.000
_cell.length_b   1.000
_cell.length_c   1.000
_cell.angle_alpha   90.00
_cell.angle_beta   90.00
_cell.angle_gamma   90.00
#
_symmetry.space_group_name_H-M   'P 1'
#
loop_
_entity.id
_entity.type
_entity.pdbx_description
1 polymer ?
#
loop_
_entity_poly.entity_id
_entity_poly.type
_entity_poly.pdbx_seq_one_letter_code
_entity_poly.pdbx_strand_id
1 'polypeptide(L)'
;MGLVKLKVPTGNLGLAWRAGPELPIVSSHRHAELELNLVLRGAATYLFAGRRDRLVPRSLVWLWPSQDHILTNRSADFDTWVAVFRPALSRKHRHLTARTSLYSRRLSERDSDWLHRLLVAVTHSETPTEHNVGLEFALLQAWHVYLDAEISLLQEVHPAVERAAMQLRDDPTLDSFEQLAVTCGLSPSRLGRVFKAQMGVSLQEYRSQLRLERFLQVHGKGARRSVTQSLQDAGFGSHAQFYRAFRAAFGTSPNRYLRGEATPGERIPPPDERRDPSPER
;
A
#
# COMPACT_ATOMS: atom_id res chain seq x y z
N MET A 1 -0.29 8.53 13.53
CA MET A 1 -0.59 7.37 12.66
C MET A 1 -0.11 6.10 13.35
N GLY A 2 -0.94 5.07 13.49
CA GLY A 2 -0.55 3.81 14.14
C GLY A 2 0.27 2.93 13.21
N LEU A 3 1.18 2.13 13.77
CA LEU A 3 1.85 1.06 13.05
C LEU A 3 0.81 0.03 12.57
N VAL A 4 0.81 -0.28 11.28
CA VAL A 4 0.03 -1.40 10.74
C VAL A 4 0.72 -2.69 11.18
N LYS A 5 -0.05 -3.61 11.76
CA LYS A 5 0.48 -4.91 12.17
C LYS A 5 0.26 -5.91 11.03
N LEU A 6 1.33 -6.32 10.40
CA LEU A 6 1.28 -7.35 9.37
C LEU A 6 1.04 -8.73 10.02
N LYS A 7 0.17 -9.54 9.38
CA LYS A 7 -0.13 -10.91 9.85
C LYS A 7 0.90 -11.88 9.28
N VAL A 8 2.07 -11.94 9.91
CA VAL A 8 3.09 -12.95 9.58
C VAL A 8 2.78 -14.22 10.40
N PRO A 9 2.72 -15.41 9.78
CA PRO A 9 2.46 -16.67 10.47
C PRO A 9 3.42 -16.91 11.65
N THR A 10 2.93 -17.63 12.67
CA THR A 10 3.76 -17.99 13.84
C THR A 10 4.93 -18.85 13.38
N GLY A 11 6.13 -18.57 13.88
CA GLY A 11 7.35 -19.28 13.48
C GLY A 11 8.07 -18.69 12.26
N ASN A 12 7.38 -17.90 11.42
CA ASN A 12 8.02 -17.27 10.26
C ASN A 12 8.73 -15.97 10.64
N LEU A 13 9.92 -15.76 10.07
CA LEU A 13 10.71 -14.52 10.22
C LEU A 13 10.30 -13.42 9.24
N GLY A 14 9.29 -13.65 8.45
CA GLY A 14 8.72 -12.72 7.48
C GLY A 14 7.75 -13.42 6.56
N LEU A 15 7.41 -12.77 5.45
CA LEU A 15 6.46 -13.27 4.45
C LEU A 15 6.83 -12.69 3.08
N ALA A 16 6.59 -13.45 2.02
CA ALA A 16 6.66 -12.95 0.64
C ALA A 16 5.36 -13.29 -0.10
N TRP A 17 4.90 -12.36 -0.95
CA TRP A 17 3.70 -12.58 -1.79
C TRP A 17 3.75 -11.72 -3.04
N ARG A 18 2.97 -12.09 -4.04
CA ARG A 18 2.76 -11.27 -5.24
C ARG A 18 1.58 -10.34 -5.05
N ALA A 19 1.74 -9.13 -5.53
CA ALA A 19 0.78 -8.07 -5.45
C ALA A 19 0.49 -7.50 -6.85
N GLY A 20 -0.76 -7.59 -7.28
CA GLY A 20 -1.23 -7.10 -8.58
C GLY A 20 -1.99 -5.76 -8.48
N PRO A 21 -2.59 -5.30 -9.60
CA PRO A 21 -3.35 -4.07 -9.66
C PRO A 21 -4.63 -4.12 -8.81
N GLU A 22 -5.10 -5.31 -8.48
CA GLU A 22 -6.34 -5.57 -7.74
C GLU A 22 -6.22 -5.33 -6.22
N LEU A 23 -5.00 -5.21 -5.70
CA LEU A 23 -4.83 -4.86 -4.31
C LEU A 23 -5.50 -3.54 -4.02
N PRO A 24 -6.27 -3.44 -2.91
CA PRO A 24 -6.84 -2.16 -2.51
C PRO A 24 -5.71 -1.12 -2.43
N ILE A 25 -6.02 0.10 -2.86
CA ILE A 25 -5.11 1.22 -2.65
C ILE A 25 -5.06 1.43 -1.13
N VAL A 26 -4.01 0.94 -0.52
CA VAL A 26 -3.77 1.18 0.90
C VAL A 26 -3.27 2.61 1.02
N SER A 27 -3.83 3.38 1.94
CA SER A 27 -3.35 4.72 2.22
C SER A 27 -1.92 4.68 2.77
N SER A 28 -1.30 5.84 2.91
CA SER A 28 0.04 5.93 3.49
C SER A 28 0.09 5.24 4.84
N HIS A 29 0.94 4.24 4.99
CA HIS A 29 1.08 3.43 6.19
C HIS A 29 2.54 3.19 6.53
N ARG A 30 2.77 2.65 7.71
CA ARG A 30 4.07 2.22 8.19
C ARG A 30 3.91 0.97 9.05
N HIS A 31 4.92 0.15 9.09
CA HIS A 31 4.97 -1.06 9.91
C HIS A 31 6.37 -1.27 10.49
N ALA A 32 6.52 -2.25 11.38
CA ALA A 32 7.78 -2.50 12.09
C ALA A 32 8.78 -3.34 11.26
N GLU A 33 8.32 -3.98 10.23
CA GLU A 33 9.09 -4.85 9.36
C GLU A 33 9.92 -4.02 8.37
N LEU A 34 11.07 -4.53 7.97
CA LEU A 34 11.75 -4.12 6.74
C LEU A 34 10.99 -4.70 5.56
N GLU A 35 10.73 -3.91 4.52
CA GLU A 35 10.00 -4.37 3.33
C GLU A 35 10.84 -4.20 2.07
N LEU A 36 10.70 -5.15 1.16
CA LEU A 36 11.25 -5.15 -0.18
C LEU A 36 10.11 -5.23 -1.19
N ASN A 37 10.18 -4.42 -2.24
CA ASN A 37 9.31 -4.55 -3.40
C ASN A 37 10.14 -4.70 -4.67
N LEU A 38 9.86 -5.73 -5.47
CA LEU A 38 10.45 -5.97 -6.78
C LEU A 38 9.37 -5.96 -7.85
N VAL A 39 9.39 -4.96 -8.72
CA VAL A 39 8.41 -4.82 -9.81
C VAL A 39 8.76 -5.76 -10.95
N LEU A 40 7.80 -6.62 -11.33
CA LEU A 40 7.94 -7.57 -12.44
C LEU A 40 7.36 -7.02 -13.73
N ARG A 41 6.17 -6.38 -13.67
CA ARG A 41 5.45 -5.81 -14.81
C ARG A 41 4.74 -4.52 -14.45
N GLY A 42 4.39 -3.76 -15.48
CA GLY A 42 3.64 -2.52 -15.33
C GLY A 42 4.44 -1.41 -14.67
N ALA A 43 3.73 -0.41 -14.18
CA ALA A 43 4.31 0.74 -13.51
C ALA A 43 3.45 1.19 -12.33
N ALA A 44 4.08 1.82 -11.35
CA ALA A 44 3.42 2.44 -10.21
C ALA A 44 4.21 3.67 -9.73
N THR A 45 3.64 4.41 -8.80
CA THR A 45 4.32 5.50 -8.14
C THR A 45 4.42 5.20 -6.64
N TYR A 46 5.64 5.17 -6.12
CA TYR A 46 5.88 5.15 -4.69
C TYR A 46 6.08 6.56 -4.16
N LEU A 47 5.44 6.84 -3.01
CA LEU A 47 5.67 8.05 -2.25
C LEU A 47 6.16 7.65 -0.87
N PHE A 48 7.32 8.12 -0.49
CA PHE A 48 7.94 7.85 0.80
C PHE A 48 8.92 8.96 1.17
N ALA A 49 8.98 9.32 2.45
CA ALA A 49 9.89 10.35 2.98
C ALA A 49 9.89 11.67 2.18
N GLY A 50 8.70 12.16 1.73
CA GLY A 50 8.58 13.39 0.94
C GLY A 50 9.10 13.29 -0.49
N ARG A 51 9.38 12.09 -0.98
CA ARG A 51 9.92 11.84 -2.32
C ARG A 51 8.95 10.99 -3.13
N ARG A 52 9.06 11.12 -4.44
CA ARG A 52 8.30 10.36 -5.41
C ARG A 52 9.24 9.52 -6.26
N ASP A 53 8.92 8.25 -6.40
CA ASP A 53 9.64 7.37 -7.31
C ASP A 53 8.68 6.65 -8.26
N ARG A 54 8.99 6.66 -9.54
CA ARG A 54 8.26 5.90 -10.54
C ARG A 54 8.89 4.53 -10.67
N LEU A 55 8.18 3.53 -10.22
CA LEU A 55 8.56 2.14 -10.35
C LEU A 55 8.16 1.62 -11.72
N VAL A 56 9.08 0.92 -12.36
CA VAL A 56 8.95 0.24 -13.64
C VAL A 56 9.50 -1.18 -13.51
N PRO A 57 9.33 -2.07 -14.50
CA PRO A 57 9.89 -3.43 -14.40
C PRO A 57 11.36 -3.43 -14.00
N ARG A 58 11.70 -4.34 -13.09
CA ARG A 58 13.01 -4.51 -12.45
C ARG A 58 13.37 -3.44 -11.41
N SER A 59 12.46 -2.53 -11.05
CA SER A 59 12.67 -1.65 -9.90
C SER A 59 12.65 -2.46 -8.61
N LEU A 60 13.72 -2.34 -7.81
CA LEU A 60 13.84 -2.88 -6.46
C LEU A 60 13.84 -1.73 -5.47
N VAL A 61 12.93 -1.78 -4.49
CA VAL A 61 12.76 -0.75 -3.46
C VAL A 61 12.85 -1.39 -2.09
N TRP A 62 13.58 -0.74 -1.19
CA TRP A 62 13.58 -1.03 0.23
C TRP A 62 12.77 0.02 1.00
N LEU A 63 11.89 -0.43 1.88
CA LEU A 63 11.12 0.41 2.80
C LEU A 63 11.51 0.07 4.23
N TRP A 64 11.97 1.09 4.94
CA TRP A 64 12.53 0.90 6.27
C TRP A 64 11.44 0.76 7.33
N PRO A 65 11.74 0.09 8.45
CA PRO A 65 10.85 0.05 9.59
C PRO A 65 10.37 1.44 10.00
N SER A 66 9.06 1.57 10.20
CA SER A 66 8.39 2.82 10.60
C SER A 66 8.46 3.96 9.57
N GLN A 67 8.88 3.71 8.36
CA GLN A 67 8.84 4.67 7.27
C GLN A 67 7.44 4.74 6.67
N ASP A 68 6.87 5.95 6.61
CA ASP A 68 5.60 6.17 5.91
C ASP A 68 5.79 5.99 4.40
N HIS A 69 4.95 5.15 3.81
CA HIS A 69 4.96 4.88 2.37
C HIS A 69 3.57 4.62 1.82
N ILE A 70 3.39 4.89 0.52
CA ILE A 70 2.17 4.59 -0.23
C ILE A 70 2.51 4.28 -1.69
N LEU A 71 1.90 3.22 -2.20
CA LEU A 71 1.94 2.85 -3.61
C LEU A 71 0.69 3.35 -4.32
N THR A 72 0.86 4.20 -5.35
CA THR A 72 -0.22 4.84 -6.09
C THR A 72 -0.05 4.69 -7.60
N ASN A 73 -1.05 5.10 -8.37
CA ASN A 73 -0.99 5.19 -9.84
C ASN A 73 -0.47 3.92 -10.52
N ARG A 74 -1.02 2.77 -10.10
CA ARG A 74 -0.66 1.46 -10.67
C ARG A 74 -1.28 1.31 -12.05
N SER A 75 -0.49 0.84 -13.03
CA SER A 75 -1.02 0.41 -14.33
C SER A 75 -1.88 -0.87 -14.18
N ALA A 76 -2.72 -1.13 -15.18
CA ALA A 76 -3.63 -2.28 -15.15
C ALA A 76 -2.90 -3.65 -15.15
N ASP A 77 -1.66 -3.68 -15.61
CA ASP A 77 -0.79 -4.85 -15.66
C ASP A 77 0.26 -4.87 -14.54
N PHE A 78 0.13 -3.98 -13.54
CA PHE A 78 1.10 -3.89 -12.44
C PHE A 78 1.20 -5.21 -11.68
N ASP A 79 2.42 -5.68 -11.48
CA ASP A 79 2.74 -6.94 -10.83
C ASP A 79 4.08 -6.79 -10.08
N THR A 80 4.07 -7.03 -8.79
CA THR A 80 5.24 -6.85 -7.93
C THR A 80 5.33 -7.93 -6.87
N TRP A 81 6.54 -8.29 -6.48
CA TRP A 81 6.80 -8.98 -5.24
C TRP A 81 6.81 -8.00 -4.08
N VAL A 82 6.20 -8.40 -2.99
CA VAL A 82 6.34 -7.78 -1.67
C VAL A 82 6.94 -8.82 -0.75
N ALA A 83 8.05 -8.50 -0.10
CA ALA A 83 8.63 -9.35 0.93
C ALA A 83 8.87 -8.51 2.19
N VAL A 84 8.40 -9.01 3.34
CA VAL A 84 8.56 -8.36 4.63
C VAL A 84 9.39 -9.21 5.58
N PHE A 85 10.27 -8.56 6.31
CA PHE A 85 11.23 -9.19 7.21
C PHE A 85 11.02 -8.67 8.62
N ARG A 86 10.68 -9.57 9.55
CA ARG A 86 10.49 -9.20 10.97
C ARG A 86 11.74 -8.54 11.54
N PRO A 87 11.59 -7.65 12.54
CA PRO A 87 12.73 -6.98 13.19
C PRO A 87 13.80 -7.93 13.73
N ALA A 88 13.45 -9.17 14.07
CA ALA A 88 14.42 -10.18 14.50
C ALA A 88 15.41 -10.52 13.38
N LEU A 89 14.91 -10.70 12.14
CA LEU A 89 15.74 -11.00 10.97
C LEU A 89 16.51 -9.77 10.48
N SER A 90 15.84 -8.63 10.31
CA SER A 90 16.49 -7.41 9.81
C SER A 90 17.59 -6.89 10.75
N ARG A 91 17.41 -7.02 12.09
CA ARG A 91 18.46 -6.66 13.06
C ARG A 91 19.67 -7.60 13.05
N LYS A 92 19.47 -8.88 12.74
CA LYS A 92 20.59 -9.83 12.56
C LYS A 92 21.56 -9.33 11.45
N HIS A 93 21.01 -8.69 10.42
CA HIS A 93 21.75 -8.19 9.26
C HIS A 93 21.85 -6.65 9.21
N ARG A 94 21.71 -5.95 10.34
CA ARG A 94 21.76 -4.47 10.40
C ARG A 94 23.01 -3.82 9.79
N HIS A 95 24.11 -4.55 9.73
CA HIS A 95 25.35 -4.08 9.12
C HIS A 95 25.22 -3.86 7.61
N LEU A 96 24.32 -4.57 6.94
CA LEU A 96 24.01 -4.38 5.54
C LEU A 96 23.17 -3.11 5.33
N THR A 97 22.27 -2.81 6.26
CA THR A 97 21.26 -1.76 6.12
C THR A 97 21.71 -0.37 6.59
N ALA A 98 22.82 -0.28 7.32
CA ALA A 98 23.24 0.97 7.99
C ALA A 98 23.80 2.08 7.07
N ARG A 99 24.01 1.83 5.78
CA ARG A 99 24.77 2.72 4.88
C ARG A 99 24.07 3.20 3.63
N THR A 100 22.79 2.91 3.43
CA THR A 100 22.14 3.21 2.16
C THR A 100 21.04 4.25 2.30
N SER A 101 21.16 5.26 1.43
CA SER A 101 20.05 6.15 1.11
C SER A 101 18.91 5.35 0.45
N LEU A 102 17.70 5.72 0.80
CA LEU A 102 16.43 5.11 0.42
C LEU A 102 16.09 5.41 -1.05
N TYR A 103 16.73 4.76 -1.97
CA TYR A 103 16.42 4.93 -3.39
C TYR A 103 15.91 3.62 -3.97
N SER A 104 14.99 3.69 -4.93
CA SER A 104 14.77 2.56 -5.80
C SER A 104 15.98 2.39 -6.72
N ARG A 105 16.26 1.16 -7.05
CA ARG A 105 17.32 0.83 -8.01
C ARG A 105 16.77 -0.09 -9.08
N ARG A 106 17.29 0.03 -10.28
CA ARG A 106 16.90 -0.80 -11.40
C ARG A 106 17.88 -1.94 -11.56
N LEU A 107 17.40 -3.16 -11.32
CA LEU A 107 18.20 -4.38 -11.47
C LEU A 107 18.48 -4.71 -12.94
N SER A 108 19.52 -5.50 -13.18
CA SER A 108 19.69 -6.21 -14.43
C SER A 108 18.54 -7.21 -14.63
N GLU A 109 18.27 -7.63 -15.86
CA GLU A 109 17.28 -8.66 -16.15
C GLU A 109 17.61 -9.96 -15.41
N ARG A 110 18.87 -10.39 -15.46
CA ARG A 110 19.38 -11.58 -14.78
C ARG A 110 19.10 -11.55 -13.27
N ASP A 111 19.38 -10.43 -12.61
CA ASP A 111 19.23 -10.32 -11.15
C ASP A 111 17.75 -10.24 -10.74
N SER A 112 16.93 -9.56 -11.55
CA SER A 112 15.49 -9.54 -11.36
C SER A 112 14.86 -10.93 -11.47
N ASP A 113 15.24 -11.68 -12.52
CA ASP A 113 14.75 -13.06 -12.73
C ASP A 113 15.25 -14.01 -11.64
N TRP A 114 16.48 -13.83 -11.18
CA TRP A 114 17.02 -14.60 -10.08
C TRP A 114 16.25 -14.38 -8.79
N LEU A 115 16.02 -13.11 -8.39
CA LEU A 115 15.23 -12.79 -7.21
C LEU A 115 13.78 -13.25 -7.34
N HIS A 116 13.19 -13.13 -8.53
CA HIS A 116 11.84 -13.66 -8.78
C HIS A 116 11.76 -15.15 -8.47
N ARG A 117 12.66 -15.98 -9.04
CA ARG A 117 12.69 -17.42 -8.78
C ARG A 117 12.92 -17.76 -7.31
N LEU A 118 13.78 -17.01 -6.64
CA LEU A 118 14.05 -17.18 -5.22
C LEU A 118 12.81 -16.89 -4.36
N LEU A 119 12.10 -15.79 -4.63
CA LEU A 119 10.86 -15.46 -3.92
C LEU A 119 9.73 -16.46 -4.21
N VAL A 120 9.67 -17.00 -5.44
CA VAL A 120 8.77 -18.11 -5.76
C VAL A 120 9.10 -19.33 -4.87
N ALA A 121 10.36 -19.71 -4.76
CA ALA A 121 10.77 -20.86 -3.92
C ALA A 121 10.39 -20.63 -2.44
N VAL A 122 10.59 -19.41 -1.92
CA VAL A 122 10.17 -19.05 -0.55
C VAL A 122 8.67 -19.26 -0.33
N THR A 123 7.83 -18.92 -1.30
CA THR A 123 6.36 -19.08 -1.17
C THR A 123 5.89 -20.54 -1.24
N HIS A 124 6.71 -21.44 -1.77
CA HIS A 124 6.40 -22.86 -1.88
C HIS A 124 7.07 -23.73 -0.79
N SER A 125 7.72 -23.09 0.19
CA SER A 125 8.33 -23.80 1.32
C SER A 125 7.28 -24.53 2.16
N GLU A 126 7.53 -25.78 2.49
CA GLU A 126 6.57 -26.61 3.24
C GLU A 126 6.67 -26.43 4.75
N THR A 127 7.83 -26.02 5.24
CA THR A 127 8.09 -25.84 6.67
C THR A 127 8.50 -24.42 7.02
N PRO A 128 8.21 -23.95 8.25
CA PRO A 128 8.70 -22.62 8.72
C PRO A 128 10.24 -22.52 8.67
N THR A 129 10.97 -23.60 8.90
CA THR A 129 12.44 -23.60 8.85
C THR A 129 12.92 -23.37 7.43
N GLU A 130 12.42 -24.10 6.46
CA GLU A 130 12.74 -23.93 5.05
C GLU A 130 12.37 -22.54 4.55
N HIS A 131 11.16 -22.07 4.89
CA HIS A 131 10.71 -20.71 4.59
C HIS A 131 11.67 -19.66 5.15
N ASN A 132 12.09 -19.77 6.40
CA ASN A 132 12.96 -18.79 7.06
C ASN A 132 14.37 -18.77 6.45
N VAL A 133 14.93 -19.95 6.10
CA VAL A 133 16.23 -20.04 5.41
C VAL A 133 16.15 -19.41 4.03
N GLY A 134 15.12 -19.73 3.25
CA GLY A 134 14.90 -19.13 1.93
C GLY A 134 14.68 -17.62 2.00
N LEU A 135 13.90 -17.16 2.96
CA LEU A 135 13.62 -15.73 3.16
C LEU A 135 14.88 -14.95 3.58
N GLU A 136 15.69 -15.51 4.48
CA GLU A 136 16.98 -14.91 4.88
C GLU A 136 17.93 -14.85 3.69
N PHE A 137 18.00 -15.90 2.89
CA PHE A 137 18.82 -15.90 1.67
C PHE A 137 18.31 -14.87 0.66
N ALA A 138 16.98 -14.74 0.49
CA ALA A 138 16.38 -13.70 -0.37
C ALA A 138 16.74 -12.28 0.10
N LEU A 139 16.72 -12.02 1.42
CA LEU A 139 17.15 -10.74 2.00
C LEU A 139 18.61 -10.41 1.62
N LEU A 140 19.52 -11.36 1.81
CA LEU A 140 20.94 -11.17 1.55
C LEU A 140 21.23 -10.96 0.06
N GLN A 141 20.62 -11.76 -0.80
CA GLN A 141 20.79 -11.65 -2.25
C GLN A 141 20.17 -10.35 -2.80
N ALA A 142 18.96 -10.02 -2.37
CA ALA A 142 18.33 -8.77 -2.77
C ALA A 142 19.17 -7.55 -2.37
N TRP A 143 19.80 -7.61 -1.19
CA TRP A 143 20.69 -6.57 -0.74
C TRP A 143 21.97 -6.48 -1.60
N HIS A 144 22.57 -7.60 -1.89
CA HIS A 144 23.77 -7.67 -2.71
C HIS A 144 23.54 -7.07 -4.11
N VAL A 145 22.52 -7.55 -4.83
CA VAL A 145 22.21 -7.03 -6.18
C VAL A 145 21.72 -5.59 -6.16
N TYR A 146 21.09 -5.15 -5.06
CA TYR A 146 20.69 -3.76 -4.90
C TYR A 146 21.87 -2.81 -4.84
N LEU A 147 22.97 -3.18 -4.16
CA LEU A 147 24.15 -2.32 -4.05
C LEU A 147 24.85 -2.08 -5.40
N ASP A 148 24.80 -3.05 -6.28
CA ASP A 148 25.44 -3.00 -7.61
C ASP A 148 24.50 -2.42 -8.69
N ALA A 149 23.21 -2.27 -8.39
CA ALA A 149 22.22 -1.82 -9.36
C ALA A 149 22.26 -0.30 -9.58
N GLU A 150 21.73 0.12 -10.74
CA GLU A 150 21.61 1.53 -11.13
C GLU A 150 20.63 2.29 -10.22
N ILE A 151 21.03 3.45 -9.73
CA ILE A 151 20.18 4.31 -8.89
C ILE A 151 19.10 4.96 -9.74
N SER A 152 17.84 4.76 -9.38
CA SER A 152 16.72 5.49 -9.97
C SER A 152 16.70 6.92 -9.43
N LEU A 153 16.57 7.90 -10.33
CA LEU A 153 16.45 9.30 -9.94
C LEU A 153 15.07 9.53 -9.31
N LEU A 154 15.05 9.91 -8.03
CA LEU A 154 13.82 10.32 -7.35
C LEU A 154 13.39 11.72 -7.80
N GLN A 155 12.09 11.89 -8.01
CA GLN A 155 11.51 13.21 -8.21
C GLN A 155 11.08 13.77 -6.85
N GLU A 156 11.49 15.00 -6.55
CA GLU A 156 11.02 15.69 -5.35
C GLU A 156 9.51 15.97 -5.44
N VAL A 157 8.82 15.75 -4.34
CA VAL A 157 7.40 16.11 -4.22
C VAL A 157 7.32 17.63 -3.98
N HIS A 158 6.41 18.30 -4.69
CA HIS A 158 6.18 19.74 -4.49
C HIS A 158 5.81 20.00 -3.01
N PRO A 159 6.44 21.00 -2.34
CA PRO A 159 6.21 21.22 -0.91
C PRO A 159 4.74 21.41 -0.51
N ALA A 160 3.91 21.98 -1.40
CA ALA A 160 2.48 22.10 -1.16
C ALA A 160 1.75 20.74 -1.16
N VAL A 161 2.19 19.79 -1.99
CA VAL A 161 1.63 18.42 -2.02
C VAL A 161 2.00 17.66 -0.76
N GLU A 162 3.25 17.80 -0.32
CA GLU A 162 3.72 17.19 0.92
C GLU A 162 2.94 17.74 2.13
N ARG A 163 2.80 19.08 2.24
CA ARG A 163 1.99 19.70 3.29
C ARG A 163 0.53 19.26 3.26
N ALA A 164 -0.09 19.21 2.08
CA ALA A 164 -1.47 18.75 1.94
C ALA A 164 -1.64 17.29 2.37
N ALA A 165 -0.74 16.41 1.97
CA ALA A 165 -0.75 15.01 2.36
C ALA A 165 -0.55 14.84 3.87
N MET A 166 0.33 15.63 4.49
CA MET A 166 0.56 15.63 5.93
C MET A 166 -0.67 16.11 6.70
N GLN A 167 -1.27 17.25 6.33
CA GLN A 167 -2.47 17.76 6.99
C GLN A 167 -3.65 16.82 6.89
N LEU A 168 -3.88 16.20 5.72
CA LEU A 168 -4.95 15.21 5.56
C LEU A 168 -4.69 13.93 6.36
N ARG A 169 -3.43 13.54 6.58
CA ARG A 169 -3.08 12.41 7.45
C ARG A 169 -3.33 12.73 8.93
N ASP A 170 -2.97 13.93 9.35
CA ASP A 170 -3.15 14.37 10.74
C ASP A 170 -4.64 14.54 11.06
N ASP A 171 -5.41 15.11 10.12
CA ASP A 171 -6.85 15.25 10.23
C ASP A 171 -7.60 14.84 8.95
N PRO A 172 -7.97 13.56 8.79
CA PRO A 172 -8.78 13.11 7.66
C PRO A 172 -10.21 13.66 7.65
N THR A 173 -10.66 14.27 8.75
CA THR A 173 -12.00 14.87 8.85
C THR A 173 -12.09 16.25 8.24
N LEU A 174 -10.93 16.86 7.91
CA LEU A 174 -10.86 18.16 7.24
C LEU A 174 -11.78 18.20 6.02
N ASP A 175 -12.77 19.10 6.02
CA ASP A 175 -13.81 19.14 5.00
C ASP A 175 -13.50 20.09 3.85
N SER A 176 -12.81 21.21 4.12
CA SER A 176 -12.56 22.25 3.13
C SER A 176 -11.22 22.08 2.43
N PHE A 177 -11.27 21.75 1.14
CA PHE A 177 -10.08 21.77 0.29
C PHE A 177 -9.62 23.21 -0.05
N GLU A 178 -10.51 24.18 0.08
CA GLU A 178 -10.18 25.60 -0.07
C GLU A 178 -9.23 26.03 1.05
N GLN A 179 -9.56 25.70 2.29
CA GLN A 179 -8.68 25.99 3.44
C GLN A 179 -7.35 25.25 3.32
N LEU A 180 -7.40 23.96 2.94
CA LEU A 180 -6.19 23.18 2.70
C LEU A 180 -5.29 23.83 1.63
N ALA A 181 -5.87 24.33 0.56
CA ALA A 181 -5.11 24.98 -0.50
C ALA A 181 -4.45 26.28 -0.02
N VAL A 182 -5.17 27.11 0.75
CA VAL A 182 -4.63 28.32 1.36
C VAL A 182 -3.43 28.01 2.26
N THR A 183 -3.55 27.03 3.16
CA THR A 183 -2.45 26.63 4.06
C THR A 183 -1.25 26.05 3.29
N CYS A 184 -1.50 25.47 2.11
CA CYS A 184 -0.46 24.97 1.22
C CYS A 184 0.15 26.05 0.30
N GLY A 185 -0.39 27.26 0.29
CA GLY A 185 0.09 28.38 -0.54
C GLY A 185 -0.25 28.24 -2.03
N LEU A 186 -1.33 27.54 -2.36
CA LEU A 186 -1.81 27.37 -3.73
C LEU A 186 -3.31 27.66 -3.83
N SER A 187 -3.81 27.93 -5.04
CA SER A 187 -5.25 27.88 -5.29
C SER A 187 -5.77 26.45 -5.26
N PRO A 188 -7.07 26.20 -4.93
CA PRO A 188 -7.66 24.86 -4.88
C PRO A 188 -7.47 24.07 -6.18
N SER A 189 -7.70 24.72 -7.33
CA SER A 189 -7.52 24.12 -8.64
C SER A 189 -6.06 23.73 -8.92
N ARG A 190 -5.10 24.57 -8.55
CA ARG A 190 -3.68 24.30 -8.74
C ARG A 190 -3.20 23.19 -7.80
N LEU A 191 -3.61 23.22 -6.53
CA LEU A 191 -3.29 22.16 -5.58
C LEU A 191 -3.84 20.81 -6.08
N GLY A 192 -5.12 20.76 -6.49
CA GLY A 192 -5.73 19.54 -7.01
C GLY A 192 -5.00 18.95 -8.22
N ARG A 193 -4.59 19.80 -9.17
CA ARG A 193 -3.81 19.38 -10.34
C ARG A 193 -2.43 18.82 -9.97
N VAL A 194 -1.66 19.58 -9.18
CA VAL A 194 -0.30 19.19 -8.80
C VAL A 194 -0.34 17.94 -7.90
N PHE A 195 -1.30 17.89 -6.97
CA PHE A 195 -1.50 16.74 -6.10
C PHE A 195 -1.79 15.48 -6.92
N LYS A 196 -2.78 15.53 -7.84
CA LYS A 196 -3.11 14.37 -8.70
C LYS A 196 -1.95 13.96 -9.60
N ALA A 197 -1.23 14.93 -10.18
CA ALA A 197 -0.08 14.66 -11.04
C ALA A 197 1.07 13.96 -10.28
N GLN A 198 1.28 14.32 -9.02
CA GLN A 198 2.37 13.78 -8.22
C GLN A 198 1.97 12.55 -7.39
N MET A 199 0.77 12.54 -6.81
CA MET A 199 0.28 11.45 -5.98
C MET A 199 -0.41 10.33 -6.78
N GLY A 200 -0.77 10.58 -8.04
CA GLY A 200 -1.54 9.64 -8.88
C GLY A 200 -3.01 9.53 -8.52
N VAL A 201 -3.43 10.08 -7.40
CA VAL A 201 -4.82 10.10 -6.90
C VAL A 201 -5.25 11.54 -6.61
N SER A 202 -6.55 11.83 -6.70
CA SER A 202 -7.07 13.14 -6.33
C SER A 202 -7.02 13.35 -4.80
N LEU A 203 -7.08 14.61 -4.36
CA LEU A 203 -7.20 14.97 -2.93
C LEU A 203 -8.40 14.28 -2.28
N GLN A 204 -9.52 14.17 -3.01
CA GLN A 204 -10.74 13.52 -2.51
C GLN A 204 -10.55 12.02 -2.35
N GLU A 205 -9.94 11.34 -3.31
CA GLU A 205 -9.63 9.90 -3.22
C GLU A 205 -8.65 9.63 -2.08
N TYR A 206 -7.60 10.43 -1.95
CA TYR A 206 -6.61 10.34 -0.89
C TYR A 206 -7.26 10.51 0.50
N ARG A 207 -8.07 11.56 0.70
CA ARG A 207 -8.83 11.76 1.94
C ARG A 207 -9.79 10.61 2.24
N SER A 208 -10.49 10.09 1.21
CA SER A 208 -11.39 8.97 1.39
C SER A 208 -10.69 7.71 1.86
N GLN A 209 -9.49 7.45 1.38
CA GLN A 209 -8.64 6.34 1.84
C GLN A 209 -8.25 6.51 3.31
N LEU A 210 -7.80 7.69 3.72
CA LEU A 210 -7.45 7.99 5.11
C LEU A 210 -8.66 7.85 6.06
N ARG A 211 -9.86 8.26 5.62
CA ARG A 211 -11.11 8.06 6.36
C ARG A 211 -11.47 6.58 6.51
N LEU A 212 -11.25 5.76 5.48
CA LEU A 212 -11.46 4.31 5.56
C LEU A 212 -10.51 3.65 6.56
N GLU A 213 -9.24 4.03 6.58
CA GLU A 213 -8.30 3.53 7.60
C GLU A 213 -8.74 3.89 9.02
N ARG A 214 -9.10 5.16 9.22
CA ARG A 214 -9.60 5.62 10.51
C ARG A 214 -10.83 4.83 10.93
N PHE A 215 -11.76 4.57 9.99
CA PHE A 215 -12.91 3.72 10.25
C PHE A 215 -12.50 2.32 10.71
N LEU A 216 -11.60 1.64 10.00
CA LEU A 216 -11.14 0.30 10.37
C LEU A 216 -10.40 0.29 11.72
N GLN A 217 -9.64 1.33 12.03
CA GLN A 217 -8.96 1.47 13.33
C GLN A 217 -9.95 1.67 14.48
N VAL A 218 -10.98 2.48 14.29
CA VAL A 218 -11.98 2.80 15.32
C VAL A 218 -12.92 1.61 15.52
N HIS A 219 -13.37 1.00 14.41
CA HIS A 219 -14.32 -0.13 14.45
C HIS A 219 -13.65 -1.44 14.90
N GLY A 220 -12.38 -1.65 14.55
CA GLY A 220 -11.63 -2.88 14.85
C GLY A 220 -11.09 -3.01 16.28
N LYS A 221 -11.13 -1.96 17.11
CA LYS A 221 -10.56 -1.95 18.48
C LYS A 221 -11.47 -2.55 19.56
N GLY A 222 -12.44 -3.40 19.21
CA GLY A 222 -13.30 -4.08 20.19
C GLY A 222 -14.29 -3.15 20.91
N ALA A 223 -14.36 -1.88 20.55
CA ALA A 223 -15.37 -0.97 21.05
C ALA A 223 -16.74 -1.42 20.52
N ARG A 224 -17.75 -1.50 21.40
CA ARG A 224 -19.18 -1.74 21.03
C ARG A 224 -19.78 -0.52 20.29
N ARG A 225 -19.09 -0.03 19.25
CA ARG A 225 -19.55 1.11 18.44
C ARG A 225 -20.32 0.61 17.24
N SER A 226 -21.43 1.28 16.95
CA SER A 226 -22.16 1.00 15.71
C SER A 226 -21.33 1.40 14.47
N VAL A 227 -21.62 0.78 13.33
CA VAL A 227 -21.02 1.19 12.05
C VAL A 227 -21.24 2.67 11.79
N THR A 228 -22.44 3.18 12.12
CA THR A 228 -22.82 4.59 11.95
C THR A 228 -21.93 5.53 12.76
N GLN A 229 -21.71 5.23 14.03
CA GLN A 229 -20.81 6.03 14.87
C GLN A 229 -19.36 5.98 14.35
N SER A 230 -18.89 4.80 13.98
CA SER A 230 -17.52 4.63 13.46
C SER A 230 -17.27 5.37 12.15
N LEU A 231 -18.25 5.42 11.23
CA LEU A 231 -18.10 6.17 9.99
C LEU A 231 -18.14 7.69 10.21
N GLN A 232 -18.95 8.18 11.17
CA GLN A 232 -18.95 9.60 11.55
C GLN A 232 -17.63 10.01 12.20
N ASP A 233 -17.12 9.22 13.14
CA ASP A 233 -15.82 9.43 13.78
C ASP A 233 -14.65 9.40 12.75
N ALA A 234 -14.84 8.66 11.67
CA ALA A 234 -13.90 8.63 10.56
C ALA A 234 -14.03 9.81 9.58
N GLY A 235 -15.05 10.66 9.75
CA GLY A 235 -15.28 11.86 8.94
C GLY A 235 -16.11 11.63 7.68
N PHE A 236 -16.83 10.51 7.54
CA PHE A 236 -17.77 10.33 6.43
C PHE A 236 -19.07 11.07 6.70
N GLY A 237 -19.48 11.93 5.76
CA GLY A 237 -20.72 12.70 5.86
C GLY A 237 -22.00 11.86 5.63
N SER A 238 -21.90 10.67 5.03
CA SER A 238 -23.04 9.78 4.81
C SER A 238 -22.65 8.32 4.62
N HIS A 239 -23.60 7.41 4.91
CA HIS A 239 -23.45 5.98 4.61
C HIS A 239 -23.17 5.71 3.13
N ALA A 240 -23.81 6.44 2.23
CA ALA A 240 -23.63 6.28 0.79
C ALA A 240 -22.20 6.63 0.35
N GLN A 241 -21.63 7.71 0.90
CA GLN A 241 -20.23 8.10 0.65
C GLN A 241 -19.26 7.03 1.16
N PHE A 242 -19.46 6.57 2.40
CA PHE A 242 -18.67 5.50 3.01
C PHE A 242 -18.73 4.21 2.19
N TYR A 243 -19.94 3.78 1.81
CA TYR A 243 -20.14 2.54 1.06
C TYR A 243 -19.44 2.56 -0.30
N ARG A 244 -19.56 3.68 -1.04
CA ARG A 244 -18.84 3.84 -2.33
C ARG A 244 -17.33 3.81 -2.15
N ALA A 245 -16.81 4.56 -1.17
CA ALA A 245 -15.38 4.59 -0.88
C ALA A 245 -14.86 3.21 -0.45
N PHE A 246 -15.60 2.51 0.42
CA PHE A 246 -15.24 1.19 0.90
C PHE A 246 -15.23 0.16 -0.24
N ARG A 247 -16.27 0.14 -1.08
CA ARG A 247 -16.35 -0.78 -2.21
C ARG A 247 -15.26 -0.52 -3.26
N ALA A 248 -14.95 0.75 -3.53
CA ALA A 248 -13.86 1.12 -4.42
C ALA A 248 -12.49 0.68 -3.89
N ALA A 249 -12.28 0.74 -2.56
CA ALA A 249 -11.02 0.37 -1.94
C ALA A 249 -10.83 -1.14 -1.73
N PHE A 250 -11.92 -1.85 -1.36
CA PHE A 250 -11.84 -3.26 -0.94
C PHE A 250 -12.51 -4.24 -1.91
N GLY A 251 -13.15 -3.77 -2.97
CA GLY A 251 -13.88 -4.62 -3.93
C GLY A 251 -15.14 -5.30 -3.37
N THR A 252 -15.44 -5.13 -2.09
CA THR A 252 -16.53 -5.80 -1.38
C THR A 252 -17.33 -4.80 -0.53
N SER A 253 -18.50 -5.23 -0.03
CA SER A 253 -19.29 -4.39 0.86
C SER A 253 -18.73 -4.37 2.30
N PRO A 254 -18.91 -3.25 3.06
CA PRO A 254 -18.48 -3.19 4.45
C PRO A 254 -19.00 -4.33 5.30
N ASN A 255 -20.28 -4.71 5.12
CA ASN A 255 -20.92 -5.77 5.90
C ASN A 255 -20.28 -7.14 5.67
N ARG A 256 -19.99 -7.51 4.43
CA ARG A 256 -19.29 -8.78 4.11
C ARG A 256 -17.88 -8.80 4.67
N TYR A 257 -17.16 -7.71 4.50
CA TYR A 257 -15.80 -7.57 5.01
C TYR A 257 -15.76 -7.68 6.54
N LEU A 258 -16.64 -6.97 7.25
CA LEU A 258 -16.67 -6.96 8.72
C LEU A 258 -17.10 -8.30 9.33
N ARG A 259 -17.88 -9.11 8.59
CA ARG A 259 -18.24 -10.48 9.01
C ARG A 259 -17.15 -11.51 8.68
N GLY A 260 -16.05 -11.11 8.02
CA GLY A 260 -15.03 -12.05 7.55
C GLY A 260 -15.47 -12.93 6.38
N GLU A 261 -16.57 -12.58 5.70
CA GLU A 261 -17.15 -13.33 4.57
C GLU A 261 -16.45 -12.99 3.23
N ALA A 262 -15.56 -12.02 3.22
CA ALA A 262 -14.81 -11.61 2.03
C ALA A 262 -13.41 -11.15 2.41
N THR A 263 -12.42 -11.60 1.66
CA THR A 263 -11.05 -11.12 1.70
C THR A 263 -10.87 -9.93 0.74
N PRO A 264 -9.99 -8.96 1.05
CA PRO A 264 -9.65 -7.89 0.11
C PRO A 264 -9.16 -8.48 -1.21
N GLY A 265 -9.72 -8.01 -2.34
CA GLY A 265 -9.31 -8.49 -3.68
C GLY A 265 -10.22 -9.58 -4.29
N GLU A 266 -11.17 -10.13 -3.56
CA GLU A 266 -12.14 -11.08 -4.12
C GLU A 266 -13.14 -10.34 -5.03
N ARG A 267 -13.07 -10.55 -6.35
CA ARG A 267 -14.05 -10.00 -7.30
C ARG A 267 -15.40 -10.67 -7.08
N ILE A 268 -16.37 -9.88 -6.68
CA ILE A 268 -17.78 -10.28 -6.79
C ILE A 268 -18.14 -10.10 -8.26
N PRO A 269 -18.59 -11.16 -8.99
CA PRO A 269 -19.16 -10.97 -10.30
C PRO A 269 -20.34 -9.98 -10.19
N PRO A 270 -20.59 -9.14 -11.20
CA PRO A 270 -21.77 -8.28 -11.20
C PRO A 270 -23.01 -9.13 -11.02
N PRO A 271 -24.05 -8.65 -10.30
CA PRO A 271 -25.29 -9.37 -10.18
C PRO A 271 -25.80 -9.68 -11.59
N ASP A 272 -26.16 -10.95 -11.79
CA ASP A 272 -26.68 -11.42 -13.07
C ASP A 272 -27.97 -10.65 -13.38
N GLU A 273 -27.89 -9.69 -14.32
CA GLU A 273 -29.04 -8.88 -14.79
C GLU A 273 -30.03 -9.70 -15.66
N ARG A 274 -29.89 -11.02 -15.72
CA ARG A 274 -30.74 -11.90 -16.51
C ARG A 274 -31.50 -12.89 -15.65
N ARG A 275 -32.44 -12.45 -14.87
CA ARG A 275 -33.65 -13.18 -14.55
C ARG A 275 -34.82 -12.22 -14.52
N ASP A 276 -35.31 -11.92 -15.69
CA ASP A 276 -36.68 -11.47 -15.90
C ASP A 276 -37.59 -12.71 -15.73
N PRO A 277 -38.43 -12.79 -14.73
CA PRO A 277 -39.45 -13.84 -14.65
C PRO A 277 -40.58 -13.45 -15.60
N SER A 278 -40.49 -13.93 -16.85
CA SER A 278 -41.67 -13.93 -17.73
C SER A 278 -42.83 -14.66 -17.05
N PRO A 279 -44.02 -14.11 -17.02
CA PRO A 279 -45.19 -14.74 -16.43
C PRO A 279 -45.64 -15.88 -17.34
N GLU A 280 -45.60 -17.09 -16.83
CA GLU A 280 -46.33 -18.20 -17.45
C GLU A 280 -47.84 -17.97 -17.31
N ARG A 281 -48.50 -18.09 -18.41
CA ARG A 281 -49.97 -18.09 -18.58
C ARG A 281 -50.61 -19.39 -18.08
#